data_6f164dbe3834600caa3d824357164fab
#
_entry.id   6f164dbe3834600caa3d824357164fab
#
_cell.length_a   1.000
_cell.length_b   1.000
_cell.length_c   1.000
_cell.angle_alpha   90.00
_cell.angle_beta   90.00
_cell.angle_gamma   90.00
#
_symmetry.space_group_name_H-M   'P 1'
#
loop_
_entity.id
_entity.type
_entity.pdbx_description
1 polymer ?
#
loop_
_entity_poly.entity_id
_entity_poly.type
_entity_poly.pdbx_seq_one_letter_code
_entity_poly.pdbx_strand_id
1 'polypeptide(L)'
;MSGPLRRRIGRLVRGLGAHRDALLLGLAALALAGTFLDPAWPMTRNELEFVAVFDITQSMNVPDEQQGGRSVTRLARAKSAMETALGALPCGSKAGWAIFTEYRSFLLIAPVEVCAHQRELLGELHRLDGRMAWAGNSEVAKGLNSGLLIVHTLPGRPALVFLTDGHEAPPVNPRYRPNFALKRGEVRGLIVGVGGDTPRPIPRTDPSGLPLGEWAADQVLQVDPRSLGRGGSVAGEQMAEPEDLTVKPLPGASPGSEHLSSLREGYLQLLASEQGLLYRRLGSDRSLVAALEDERLAQPRPSRLDLRPALAALALAALLAPAATTWRAARRWPS
;
A
#
# COMPACT_ATOMS: atom_id res chain seq x y z
N MET A 1 -9.36 77.38 0.24
CA MET A 1 -10.43 76.71 -0.54
C MET A 1 -10.24 75.19 -0.47
N SER A 2 -10.71 74.49 0.53
CA SER A 2 -10.46 73.07 0.70
C SER A 2 -11.52 72.31 1.53
N GLY A 3 -12.76 72.74 1.60
CA GLY A 3 -13.77 72.10 2.46
C GLY A 3 -14.81 71.20 1.79
N PRO A 4 -15.53 71.59 0.73
CA PRO A 4 -16.66 70.76 0.25
C PRO A 4 -16.30 69.62 -0.70
N LEU A 5 -15.24 69.78 -1.47
CA LEU A 5 -14.84 68.77 -2.47
C LEU A 5 -14.27 67.49 -1.83
N ARG A 6 -13.43 67.61 -0.82
CA ARG A 6 -12.91 66.49 -0.03
C ARG A 6 -14.00 65.68 0.68
N ARG A 7 -15.07 66.33 1.17
CA ARG A 7 -16.21 65.69 1.83
C ARG A 7 -17.10 64.92 0.84
N ARG A 8 -17.22 65.39 -0.41
CA ARG A 8 -17.98 64.67 -1.48
C ARG A 8 -17.25 63.45 -1.98
N ILE A 9 -15.94 63.56 -2.25
CA ILE A 9 -15.10 62.39 -2.65
C ILE A 9 -15.07 61.34 -1.54
N GLY A 10 -14.92 61.73 -0.27
CA GLY A 10 -14.94 60.81 0.85
C GLY A 10 -16.28 60.09 1.08
N ARG A 11 -17.42 60.69 0.66
CA ARG A 11 -18.72 60.04 0.69
C ARG A 11 -18.88 59.06 -0.47
N LEU A 12 -18.42 59.42 -1.68
CA LEU A 12 -18.45 58.54 -2.87
C LEU A 12 -17.55 57.29 -2.66
N VAL A 13 -16.35 57.45 -2.13
CA VAL A 13 -15.42 56.35 -1.85
C VAL A 13 -15.97 55.42 -0.74
N ARG A 14 -16.60 56.00 0.30
CA ARG A 14 -17.29 55.22 1.35
C ARG A 14 -18.53 54.51 0.83
N GLY A 15 -19.30 55.11 -0.07
CA GLY A 15 -20.44 54.44 -0.71
C GLY A 15 -20.03 53.26 -1.61
N LEU A 16 -18.99 53.47 -2.42
CA LEU A 16 -18.42 52.37 -3.22
C LEU A 16 -17.83 51.23 -2.38
N GLY A 17 -17.19 51.56 -1.24
CA GLY A 17 -16.68 50.55 -0.30
C GLY A 17 -17.80 49.75 0.36
N ALA A 18 -18.87 50.43 0.82
CA ALA A 18 -20.01 49.76 1.44
C ALA A 18 -20.76 48.82 0.46
N HIS A 19 -20.93 49.24 -0.80
CA HIS A 19 -21.52 48.35 -1.82
C HIS A 19 -20.65 47.12 -2.12
N ARG A 20 -19.32 47.29 -2.19
CA ARG A 20 -18.39 46.17 -2.38
C ARG A 20 -18.44 45.20 -1.21
N ASP A 21 -18.43 45.70 0.03
CA ASP A 21 -18.45 44.85 1.22
C ASP A 21 -19.80 44.10 1.35
N ALA A 22 -20.92 44.77 1.00
CA ALA A 22 -22.23 44.12 0.93
C ALA A 22 -22.28 43.03 -0.13
N LEU A 23 -21.66 43.22 -1.30
CA LEU A 23 -21.57 42.20 -2.34
C LEU A 23 -20.71 41.01 -1.88
N LEU A 24 -19.59 41.25 -1.21
CA LEU A 24 -18.75 40.17 -0.67
C LEU A 24 -19.46 39.38 0.43
N LEU A 25 -20.21 40.04 1.31
CA LEU A 25 -21.03 39.35 2.30
C LEU A 25 -22.16 38.54 1.65
N GLY A 26 -22.81 39.08 0.63
CA GLY A 26 -23.80 38.35 -0.16
C GLY A 26 -23.21 37.12 -0.84
N LEU A 27 -22.02 37.26 -1.44
CA LEU A 27 -21.28 36.13 -2.03
C LEU A 27 -20.93 35.09 -0.98
N ALA A 28 -20.44 35.51 0.19
CA ALA A 28 -20.13 34.59 1.28
C ALA A 28 -21.37 33.82 1.76
N ALA A 29 -22.50 34.51 1.92
CA ALA A 29 -23.76 33.91 2.32
C ALA A 29 -24.28 32.91 1.27
N LEU A 30 -24.20 33.27 -0.02
CA LEU A 30 -24.57 32.37 -1.13
C LEU A 30 -23.67 31.14 -1.21
N ALA A 31 -22.35 31.34 -1.05
CA ALA A 31 -21.40 30.23 -1.05
C ALA A 31 -21.63 29.27 0.14
N LEU A 32 -21.90 29.80 1.33
CA LEU A 32 -22.28 28.99 2.50
C LEU A 32 -23.62 28.28 2.30
N ALA A 33 -24.64 28.98 1.81
CA ALA A 33 -25.91 28.34 1.49
C ALA A 33 -25.75 27.23 0.44
N GLY A 34 -24.87 27.44 -0.54
CA GLY A 34 -24.53 26.43 -1.54
C GLY A 34 -23.96 25.14 -0.96
N THR A 35 -23.29 25.19 0.20
CA THR A 35 -22.74 23.97 0.85
C THR A 35 -23.84 23.02 1.35
N PHE A 36 -25.06 23.51 1.60
CA PHE A 36 -26.19 22.68 2.04
C PHE A 36 -26.88 21.94 0.88
N LEU A 37 -26.62 22.32 -0.37
CA LEU A 37 -27.21 21.71 -1.55
C LEU A 37 -26.47 20.44 -2.03
N ASP A 38 -25.49 19.96 -1.24
CA ASP A 38 -24.62 18.83 -1.58
C ASP A 38 -24.00 18.95 -3.00
N PRO A 39 -23.33 20.08 -3.30
CA PRO A 39 -22.80 20.35 -4.62
C PRO A 39 -21.68 19.38 -4.95
N ALA A 40 -21.90 18.57 -5.97
CA ALA A 40 -20.92 17.58 -6.42
C ALA A 40 -20.73 17.68 -7.93
N TRP A 41 -19.48 17.64 -8.37
CA TRP A 41 -19.14 17.58 -9.80
C TRP A 41 -18.89 16.13 -10.20
N PRO A 42 -19.61 15.59 -11.21
CA PRO A 42 -19.35 14.23 -11.68
C PRO A 42 -17.99 14.21 -12.37
N MET A 43 -17.13 13.30 -11.95
CA MET A 43 -15.83 13.08 -12.57
C MET A 43 -15.49 11.60 -12.57
N THR A 44 -14.58 11.19 -13.45
CA THR A 44 -14.02 9.84 -13.41
C THR A 44 -12.70 9.91 -12.64
N ARG A 45 -12.56 9.08 -11.61
CA ARG A 45 -11.30 8.89 -10.88
C ARG A 45 -10.84 7.46 -11.02
N ASN A 46 -9.53 7.30 -11.06
CA ASN A 46 -8.94 5.98 -10.94
C ASN A 46 -8.99 5.58 -9.46
N GLU A 47 -9.95 4.73 -9.11
CA GLU A 47 -10.08 4.17 -7.78
C GLU A 47 -9.47 2.78 -7.75
N LEU A 48 -8.73 2.51 -6.69
CA LEU A 48 -8.11 1.21 -6.46
C LEU A 48 -8.88 0.47 -5.35
N GLU A 49 -9.27 -0.76 -5.63
CA GLU A 49 -9.78 -1.68 -4.63
C GLU A 49 -8.84 -2.87 -4.56
N PHE A 50 -8.19 -3.09 -3.39
CA PHE A 50 -7.16 -4.12 -3.24
C PHE A 50 -7.12 -4.76 -1.86
N VAL A 51 -6.51 -5.94 -1.81
CA VAL A 51 -6.07 -6.60 -0.58
C VAL A 51 -4.56 -6.67 -0.61
N ALA A 52 -3.90 -6.08 0.39
CA ALA A 52 -2.48 -6.26 0.60
C ALA A 52 -2.22 -7.46 1.50
N VAL A 53 -1.46 -8.42 0.98
CA VAL A 53 -0.98 -9.58 1.70
C VAL A 53 0.45 -9.31 2.13
N PHE A 54 0.69 -9.28 3.42
CA PHE A 54 2.03 -9.11 3.99
C PHE A 54 2.61 -10.48 4.34
N ASP A 55 3.75 -10.77 3.77
CA ASP A 55 4.56 -11.88 4.22
C ASP A 55 5.07 -11.57 5.63
N ILE A 56 4.73 -12.43 6.59
CA ILE A 56 5.14 -12.31 8.00
C ILE A 56 6.09 -13.42 8.42
N THR A 57 6.63 -14.19 7.48
CA THR A 57 7.60 -15.24 7.76
C THR A 57 8.93 -14.67 8.29
N GLN A 58 9.75 -15.50 8.90
CA GLN A 58 10.93 -15.03 9.63
C GLN A 58 11.97 -14.34 8.73
N SER A 59 12.03 -14.67 7.45
CA SER A 59 12.90 -13.98 6.49
C SER A 59 12.57 -12.49 6.35
N MET A 60 11.32 -12.10 6.60
CA MET A 60 10.88 -10.70 6.61
C MET A 60 11.35 -9.94 7.85
N ASN A 61 11.92 -10.61 8.86
CA ASN A 61 12.54 -9.97 10.03
C ASN A 61 14.01 -9.59 9.80
N VAL A 62 14.61 -9.92 8.63
CA VAL A 62 15.97 -9.51 8.30
C VAL A 62 16.05 -7.97 8.23
N PRO A 63 16.99 -7.32 8.99
CA PRO A 63 17.06 -5.87 9.09
C PRO A 63 18.01 -5.28 8.01
N ASP A 64 17.75 -5.57 6.74
CA ASP A 64 18.57 -5.13 5.60
C ASP A 64 17.98 -3.97 4.80
N GLU A 65 16.83 -3.46 5.22
CA GLU A 65 16.20 -2.29 4.64
C GLU A 65 16.57 -1.00 5.39
N GLN A 66 16.43 0.15 4.71
CA GLN A 66 16.74 1.46 5.29
C GLN A 66 15.49 2.36 5.33
N GLN A 67 15.29 3.02 6.49
CA GLN A 67 14.24 4.01 6.65
C GLN A 67 14.73 5.17 7.51
N GLY A 68 14.75 6.38 6.97
CA GLY A 68 15.24 7.56 7.69
C GLY A 68 16.69 7.42 8.19
N GLY A 69 17.54 6.69 7.46
CA GLY A 69 18.95 6.44 7.84
C GLY A 69 19.12 5.37 8.93
N ARG A 70 18.06 4.66 9.29
CA ARG A 70 18.11 3.54 10.25
C ARG A 70 17.85 2.22 9.54
N SER A 71 18.52 1.17 9.97
CA SER A 71 18.23 -0.20 9.54
C SER A 71 16.91 -0.65 10.14
N VAL A 72 16.04 -1.19 9.29
CA VAL A 72 14.72 -1.70 9.67
C VAL A 72 14.49 -3.07 9.03
N THR A 73 13.56 -3.85 9.59
CA THR A 73 13.19 -5.14 9.02
C THR A 73 12.40 -4.95 7.71
N ARG A 74 12.44 -5.95 6.83
CA ARG A 74 11.69 -5.97 5.58
C ARG A 74 10.19 -5.77 5.84
N LEU A 75 9.62 -6.43 6.86
CA LEU A 75 8.23 -6.26 7.24
C LEU A 75 7.94 -4.81 7.69
N ALA A 76 8.79 -4.21 8.51
CA ALA A 76 8.63 -2.81 8.94
C ALA A 76 8.69 -1.86 7.73
N ARG A 77 9.58 -2.12 6.80
CA ARG A 77 9.71 -1.37 5.55
C ARG A 77 8.46 -1.47 4.68
N ALA A 78 7.92 -2.69 4.50
CA ALA A 78 6.69 -2.93 3.75
C ALA A 78 5.49 -2.20 4.37
N LYS A 79 5.35 -2.26 5.70
CA LYS A 79 4.29 -1.56 6.45
C LYS A 79 4.37 -0.04 6.27
N SER A 80 5.55 0.54 6.42
CA SER A 80 5.75 1.99 6.26
C SER A 80 5.47 2.47 4.82
N ALA A 81 5.87 1.69 3.82
CA ALA A 81 5.55 2.01 2.44
C ALA A 81 4.04 1.97 2.17
N MET A 82 3.34 0.99 2.76
CA MET A 82 1.88 0.87 2.65
C MET A 82 1.16 2.00 3.39
N GLU A 83 1.65 2.43 4.57
CA GLU A 83 1.14 3.60 5.28
C GLU A 83 1.23 4.88 4.43
N THR A 84 2.38 5.09 3.80
CA THR A 84 2.57 6.20 2.85
C THR A 84 1.62 6.10 1.66
N ALA A 85 1.44 4.89 1.13
CA ALA A 85 0.55 4.65 0.00
C ALA A 85 -0.92 4.90 0.36
N LEU A 86 -1.38 4.47 1.53
CA LEU A 86 -2.73 4.76 2.02
C LEU A 86 -3.02 6.26 2.07
N GLY A 87 -2.05 7.06 2.55
CA GLY A 87 -2.19 8.51 2.61
C GLY A 87 -2.24 9.20 1.24
N ALA A 88 -1.76 8.54 0.19
CA ALA A 88 -1.74 9.06 -1.17
C ALA A 88 -2.94 8.63 -2.02
N LEU A 89 -3.64 7.56 -1.63
CA LEU A 89 -4.79 7.05 -2.37
C LEU A 89 -5.97 8.04 -2.35
N PRO A 90 -6.66 8.20 -3.47
CA PRO A 90 -7.87 9.04 -3.50
C PRO A 90 -9.00 8.41 -2.68
N CYS A 91 -9.80 9.25 -2.03
CA CYS A 91 -11.04 8.80 -1.37
C CYS A 91 -11.94 8.10 -2.40
N GLY A 92 -12.63 7.04 -1.96
CA GLY A 92 -13.34 6.09 -2.81
C GLY A 92 -12.53 4.80 -3.04
N SER A 93 -11.19 4.86 -2.99
CA SER A 93 -10.37 3.65 -3.00
C SER A 93 -10.63 2.79 -1.76
N LYS A 94 -10.44 1.47 -1.89
CA LYS A 94 -10.64 0.54 -0.80
C LYS A 94 -9.41 -0.33 -0.58
N ALA A 95 -9.01 -0.47 0.66
CA ALA A 95 -7.90 -1.31 1.09
C ALA A 95 -8.36 -2.37 2.09
N GLY A 96 -7.82 -3.56 1.97
CA GLY A 96 -7.97 -4.65 2.92
C GLY A 96 -6.61 -5.27 3.24
N TRP A 97 -6.52 -5.95 4.39
CA TRP A 97 -5.28 -6.57 4.86
C TRP A 97 -5.40 -8.08 4.95
N ALA A 98 -4.34 -8.72 4.58
CA ALA A 98 -4.13 -10.15 4.74
C ALA A 98 -2.68 -10.40 5.16
N ILE A 99 -2.42 -11.54 5.73
CA ILE A 99 -1.07 -12.04 6.04
C ILE A 99 -0.80 -13.32 5.26
N PHE A 100 0.46 -13.54 4.94
CA PHE A 100 0.96 -14.80 4.44
C PHE A 100 1.92 -15.40 5.46
N THR A 101 1.73 -16.66 5.77
CA THR A 101 2.64 -17.47 6.58
C THR A 101 2.53 -18.93 6.20
N GLU A 102 3.62 -19.68 6.35
CA GLU A 102 3.71 -21.10 5.99
C GLU A 102 3.40 -21.35 4.50
N TYR A 103 2.17 -21.73 4.16
CA TYR A 103 1.72 -22.02 2.79
C TYR A 103 0.39 -21.34 2.42
N ARG A 104 -0.16 -20.48 3.28
CA ARG A 104 -1.47 -19.84 3.09
C ARG A 104 -1.46 -18.36 3.39
N SER A 105 -2.33 -17.67 2.68
CA SER A 105 -2.73 -16.29 2.99
C SER A 105 -4.04 -16.29 3.79
N PHE A 106 -4.19 -15.35 4.71
CA PHE A 106 -5.37 -15.19 5.57
C PHE A 106 -5.86 -13.76 5.50
N LEU A 107 -7.11 -13.58 5.12
CA LEU A 107 -7.75 -12.28 5.13
C LEU A 107 -8.03 -11.85 6.58
N LEU A 108 -7.52 -10.68 6.95
CA LEU A 108 -7.78 -10.07 8.27
C LEU A 108 -8.89 -9.03 8.17
N ILE A 109 -8.83 -8.17 7.16
CA ILE A 109 -9.83 -7.13 6.91
C ILE A 109 -10.18 -7.14 5.43
N ALA A 110 -11.46 -7.28 5.11
CA ALA A 110 -11.96 -7.09 3.76
C ALA A 110 -11.78 -5.61 3.33
N PRO A 111 -11.70 -5.31 2.02
CA PRO A 111 -11.51 -3.95 1.55
C PRO A 111 -12.58 -2.99 2.05
N VAL A 112 -12.15 -1.95 2.77
CA VAL A 112 -12.98 -0.82 3.24
C VAL A 112 -12.46 0.49 2.67
N GLU A 113 -13.32 1.50 2.59
CA GLU A 113 -12.99 2.80 2.01
C GLU A 113 -11.90 3.52 2.83
N VAL A 114 -10.85 4.01 2.14
CA VAL A 114 -9.59 4.44 2.78
C VAL A 114 -9.73 5.73 3.60
N CYS A 115 -10.55 6.69 3.17
CA CYS A 115 -10.72 7.96 3.89
C CYS A 115 -11.61 7.82 5.12
N ALA A 116 -12.70 7.05 5.00
CA ALA A 116 -13.64 6.83 6.08
C ALA A 116 -13.06 5.94 7.19
N HIS A 117 -12.18 5.00 6.83
CA HIS A 117 -11.62 3.99 7.74
C HIS A 117 -10.10 4.07 7.89
N GLN A 118 -9.51 5.26 7.68
CA GLN A 118 -8.06 5.43 7.70
C GLN A 118 -7.43 5.02 9.04
N ARG A 119 -8.07 5.37 10.16
CA ARG A 119 -7.55 5.03 11.50
C ARG A 119 -7.53 3.52 11.75
N GLU A 120 -8.61 2.86 11.39
CA GLU A 120 -8.77 1.41 11.54
C GLU A 120 -7.75 0.68 10.66
N LEU A 121 -7.63 1.09 9.41
CA LEU A 121 -6.65 0.52 8.47
C LEU A 121 -5.21 0.70 8.98
N LEU A 122 -4.83 1.89 9.44
CA LEU A 122 -3.50 2.14 9.99
C LEU A 122 -3.30 1.39 11.31
N GLY A 123 -4.31 1.36 12.18
CA GLY A 123 -4.24 0.65 13.44
C GLY A 123 -3.96 -0.84 13.26
N GLU A 124 -4.65 -1.49 12.34
CA GLU A 124 -4.42 -2.91 12.04
C GLU A 124 -3.12 -3.15 11.27
N LEU A 125 -2.74 -2.27 10.34
CA LEU A 125 -1.45 -2.34 9.67
C LEU A 125 -0.29 -2.33 10.68
N HIS A 126 -0.36 -1.48 11.70
CA HIS A 126 0.67 -1.40 12.74
C HIS A 126 0.72 -2.64 13.63
N ARG A 127 -0.41 -3.34 13.82
CA ARG A 127 -0.49 -4.59 14.59
C ARG A 127 0.06 -5.81 13.87
N LEU A 128 0.22 -5.75 12.55
CA LEU A 128 0.83 -6.87 11.81
C LEU A 128 2.24 -7.12 12.34
N ASP A 129 2.50 -8.36 12.73
CA ASP A 129 3.73 -8.74 13.40
C ASP A 129 4.13 -10.17 13.02
N GLY A 130 5.42 -10.45 12.93
CA GLY A 130 5.95 -11.80 12.67
C GLY A 130 5.56 -12.83 13.72
N ARG A 131 5.16 -12.43 14.94
CA ARG A 131 4.62 -13.31 15.98
C ARG A 131 3.25 -13.92 15.64
N MET A 132 2.57 -13.40 14.65
CA MET A 132 1.34 -14.00 14.12
C MET A 132 1.62 -15.25 13.27
N ALA A 133 2.89 -15.48 12.87
CA ALA A 133 3.31 -16.70 12.18
C ALA A 133 3.42 -17.86 13.19
N TRP A 134 2.79 -19.00 12.86
CA TRP A 134 2.80 -20.19 13.70
C TRP A 134 3.81 -21.27 13.23
N ALA A 135 4.44 -21.07 12.06
CA ALA A 135 5.40 -22.01 11.48
C ALA A 135 6.63 -21.25 10.96
N GLY A 136 7.77 -21.97 10.95
CA GLY A 136 9.01 -21.44 10.39
C GLY A 136 9.12 -21.61 8.87
N ASN A 137 8.21 -22.34 8.25
CA ASN A 137 8.20 -22.58 6.80
C ASN A 137 7.65 -21.38 6.04
N SER A 138 8.10 -21.22 4.79
CA SER A 138 7.64 -20.20 3.85
C SER A 138 7.51 -20.81 2.46
N GLU A 139 6.28 -21.08 2.01
CA GLU A 139 5.99 -21.59 0.66
C GLU A 139 5.27 -20.49 -0.14
N VAL A 140 6.04 -19.53 -0.64
CA VAL A 140 5.57 -18.25 -1.24
C VAL A 140 4.62 -18.53 -2.43
N ALA A 141 4.94 -19.49 -3.30
CA ALA A 141 4.06 -19.81 -4.43
C ALA A 141 2.68 -20.29 -3.98
N LYS A 142 2.60 -21.10 -2.91
CA LYS A 142 1.32 -21.56 -2.35
C LYS A 142 0.58 -20.41 -1.66
N GLY A 143 1.31 -19.55 -0.93
CA GLY A 143 0.77 -18.36 -0.31
C GLY A 143 0.18 -17.38 -1.34
N LEU A 144 0.88 -17.17 -2.45
CA LEU A 144 0.40 -16.36 -3.57
C LEU A 144 -0.88 -16.97 -4.19
N ASN A 145 -0.90 -18.28 -4.46
CA ASN A 145 -2.11 -18.94 -4.96
C ASN A 145 -3.29 -18.78 -4.00
N SER A 146 -3.05 -18.92 -2.69
CA SER A 146 -4.07 -18.71 -1.66
C SER A 146 -4.56 -17.25 -1.64
N GLY A 147 -3.66 -16.27 -1.76
CA GLY A 147 -4.00 -14.85 -1.85
C GLY A 147 -4.85 -14.52 -3.10
N LEU A 148 -4.49 -15.10 -4.25
CA LEU A 148 -5.27 -14.96 -5.48
C LEU A 148 -6.69 -15.51 -5.33
N LEU A 149 -6.86 -16.67 -4.69
CA LEU A 149 -8.17 -17.26 -4.41
C LEU A 149 -9.00 -16.37 -3.48
N ILE A 150 -8.39 -15.80 -2.44
CA ILE A 150 -9.08 -14.85 -1.54
C ILE A 150 -9.69 -13.69 -2.34
N VAL A 151 -8.88 -12.97 -3.10
CA VAL A 151 -9.37 -11.80 -3.84
C VAL A 151 -10.33 -12.16 -4.96
N HIS A 152 -10.19 -13.35 -5.55
CA HIS A 152 -11.12 -13.85 -6.57
C HIS A 152 -12.52 -14.07 -6.02
N THR A 153 -12.65 -14.51 -4.76
CA THR A 153 -13.95 -14.79 -4.10
C THR A 153 -14.59 -13.56 -3.47
N LEU A 154 -13.82 -12.49 -3.24
CA LEU A 154 -14.35 -11.27 -2.64
C LEU A 154 -15.25 -10.48 -3.60
N PRO A 155 -16.31 -9.82 -3.09
CA PRO A 155 -17.12 -8.90 -3.88
C PRO A 155 -16.25 -7.82 -4.54
N GLY A 156 -16.56 -7.44 -5.77
CA GLY A 156 -15.81 -6.44 -6.51
C GLY A 156 -14.47 -6.93 -7.10
N ARG A 157 -14.04 -8.15 -6.78
CA ARG A 157 -12.77 -8.74 -7.21
C ARG A 157 -11.61 -7.76 -7.09
N PRO A 158 -11.24 -7.39 -5.86
CA PRO A 158 -10.15 -6.45 -5.60
C PRO A 158 -8.84 -6.96 -6.20
N ALA A 159 -7.91 -6.05 -6.47
CA ALA A 159 -6.57 -6.44 -6.89
C ALA A 159 -5.79 -7.06 -5.72
N LEU A 160 -4.88 -7.98 -6.01
CA LEU A 160 -3.94 -8.51 -5.03
C LEU A 160 -2.68 -7.63 -4.99
N VAL A 161 -2.20 -7.26 -3.81
CA VAL A 161 -0.87 -6.67 -3.60
C VAL A 161 -0.12 -7.58 -2.64
N PHE A 162 0.86 -8.34 -3.15
CA PHE A 162 1.58 -9.36 -2.37
C PHE A 162 2.99 -8.88 -2.07
N LEU A 163 3.29 -8.59 -0.79
CA LEU A 163 4.57 -8.04 -0.34
C LEU A 163 5.40 -9.16 0.31
N THR A 164 6.55 -9.52 -0.27
CA THR A 164 7.38 -10.64 0.16
C THR A 164 8.84 -10.45 -0.30
N ASP A 165 9.77 -11.15 0.31
CA ASP A 165 11.14 -11.28 -0.19
C ASP A 165 11.31 -12.47 -1.16
N GLY A 166 10.28 -13.32 -1.27
CA GLY A 166 10.29 -14.49 -2.14
C GLY A 166 11.08 -15.69 -1.61
N HIS A 167 11.45 -15.67 -0.33
CA HIS A 167 12.20 -16.75 0.29
C HIS A 167 11.32 -17.98 0.48
N GLU A 168 11.71 -19.09 -0.18
CA GLU A 168 11.06 -20.40 -0.06
C GLU A 168 11.81 -21.28 0.94
N ALA A 169 11.12 -21.70 1.98
CA ALA A 169 11.67 -22.62 3.00
C ALA A 169 10.62 -23.66 3.39
N PRO A 170 10.71 -24.91 2.88
CA PRO A 170 11.82 -25.50 2.10
C PRO A 170 11.88 -24.96 0.66
N PRO A 171 13.08 -25.05 0.01
CA PRO A 171 13.25 -24.61 -1.37
C PRO A 171 12.37 -25.45 -2.33
N VAL A 172 11.82 -24.79 -3.33
CA VAL A 172 10.93 -25.44 -4.31
C VAL A 172 11.72 -26.23 -5.35
N ASN A 173 11.35 -27.48 -5.57
CA ASN A 173 11.84 -28.25 -6.71
C ASN A 173 11.22 -27.69 -8.00
N PRO A 174 12.05 -27.30 -9.01
CA PRO A 174 11.57 -26.72 -10.26
C PRO A 174 10.58 -27.58 -11.04
N ARG A 175 10.66 -28.90 -10.91
CA ARG A 175 9.78 -29.87 -11.60
C ARG A 175 8.43 -30.01 -10.88
N TYR A 176 8.42 -29.89 -9.56
CA TYR A 176 7.23 -30.14 -8.72
C TYR A 176 6.72 -28.80 -8.09
N ARG A 177 6.56 -27.81 -8.94
CA ARG A 177 6.05 -26.51 -8.52
C ARG A 177 4.56 -26.59 -8.19
N PRO A 178 4.09 -25.80 -7.21
CA PRO A 178 2.66 -25.73 -6.90
C PRO A 178 1.83 -25.30 -8.12
N ASN A 179 0.71 -25.98 -8.33
CA ASN A 179 -0.25 -25.60 -9.37
C ASN A 179 -1.09 -24.43 -8.89
N PHE A 180 -1.26 -23.42 -9.74
CA PHE A 180 -2.18 -22.33 -9.48
C PHE A 180 -3.59 -22.71 -9.90
N ALA A 181 -4.57 -22.43 -9.02
CA ALA A 181 -5.97 -22.78 -9.25
C ALA A 181 -6.65 -21.87 -10.28
N LEU A 182 -6.17 -20.62 -10.39
CA LEU A 182 -6.71 -19.62 -11.31
C LEU A 182 -5.86 -19.53 -12.58
N LYS A 183 -6.50 -19.13 -13.67
CA LYS A 183 -5.83 -18.91 -14.94
C LYS A 183 -5.03 -17.61 -14.91
N ARG A 184 -3.99 -17.55 -15.73
CA ARG A 184 -3.19 -16.33 -15.92
C ARG A 184 -4.07 -15.12 -16.25
N GLY A 185 -3.92 -14.02 -15.51
CA GLY A 185 -4.64 -12.78 -15.73
C GLY A 185 -6.10 -12.77 -15.24
N GLU A 186 -6.57 -13.83 -14.58
CA GLU A 186 -7.92 -13.88 -14.03
C GLU A 186 -8.11 -12.94 -12.83
N VAL A 187 -7.02 -12.66 -12.12
CA VAL A 187 -6.95 -11.68 -11.04
C VAL A 187 -5.92 -10.61 -11.40
N ARG A 188 -6.27 -9.35 -11.17
CA ARG A 188 -5.33 -8.23 -11.26
C ARG A 188 -4.47 -8.18 -10.00
N GLY A 189 -3.20 -7.86 -10.13
CA GLY A 189 -2.37 -7.77 -8.94
C GLY A 189 -0.96 -7.32 -9.20
N LEU A 190 -0.27 -7.11 -8.09
CA LEU A 190 1.10 -6.65 -7.99
C LEU A 190 1.85 -7.50 -6.97
N ILE A 191 2.99 -8.03 -7.35
CA ILE A 191 3.97 -8.58 -6.41
C ILE A 191 4.99 -7.48 -6.11
N VAL A 192 5.19 -7.22 -4.83
CA VAL A 192 6.18 -6.24 -4.33
C VAL A 192 7.32 -7.01 -3.68
N GLY A 193 8.48 -6.97 -4.31
CA GLY A 193 9.70 -7.57 -3.75
C GLY A 193 10.32 -6.65 -2.70
N VAL A 194 10.56 -7.17 -1.50
CA VAL A 194 11.12 -6.43 -0.36
C VAL A 194 12.40 -7.10 0.12
N GLY A 195 13.48 -6.34 0.26
CA GLY A 195 14.77 -6.82 0.78
C GLY A 195 15.96 -6.48 -0.09
N GLY A 196 17.15 -6.66 0.50
CA GLY A 196 18.44 -6.46 -0.14
C GLY A 196 18.87 -7.64 -1.00
N ASP A 197 19.87 -7.40 -1.88
CA ASP A 197 20.42 -8.43 -2.77
C ASP A 197 21.45 -9.34 -2.08
N THR A 198 22.01 -8.86 -0.97
CA THR A 198 23.05 -9.61 -0.22
C THR A 198 22.38 -10.58 0.74
N PRO A 199 22.69 -11.89 0.67
CA PRO A 199 22.19 -12.85 1.64
C PRO A 199 22.56 -12.48 3.07
N ARG A 200 21.59 -12.49 3.97
CA ARG A 200 21.76 -12.17 5.40
C ARG A 200 21.18 -13.32 6.24
N PRO A 201 21.77 -13.59 7.41
CA PRO A 201 21.22 -14.55 8.35
C PRO A 201 19.79 -14.18 8.72
N ILE A 202 18.91 -15.18 8.81
CA ILE A 202 17.52 -14.99 9.19
C ILE A 202 17.46 -14.99 10.73
N PRO A 203 16.96 -13.89 11.37
CA PRO A 203 16.78 -13.85 12.81
C PRO A 203 15.78 -14.90 13.27
N ARG A 204 16.10 -15.60 14.34
CA ARG A 204 15.23 -16.57 14.99
C ARG A 204 14.64 -15.93 16.23
N THR A 205 13.32 -16.00 16.36
CA THR A 205 12.58 -15.55 17.54
C THR A 205 11.71 -16.67 18.10
N ASP A 206 11.44 -16.63 19.38
CA ASP A 206 10.41 -17.47 19.99
C ASP A 206 8.99 -16.91 19.69
N PRO A 207 7.92 -17.64 20.05
CA PRO A 207 6.54 -17.16 19.86
C PRO A 207 6.21 -15.87 20.63
N SER A 208 6.98 -15.51 21.65
CA SER A 208 6.82 -14.24 22.38
C SER A 208 7.55 -13.06 21.71
N GLY A 209 8.38 -13.36 20.69
CA GLY A 209 9.19 -12.38 19.98
C GLY A 209 10.57 -12.15 20.58
N LEU A 210 10.98 -12.96 21.57
CA LEU A 210 12.34 -12.89 22.13
C LEU A 210 13.37 -13.44 21.11
N PRO A 211 14.51 -12.75 20.91
CA PRO A 211 15.54 -13.20 19.99
C PRO A 211 16.23 -14.46 20.51
N LEU A 212 16.30 -15.50 19.68
CA LEU A 212 16.99 -16.76 19.92
C LEU A 212 18.28 -16.88 19.10
N GLY A 213 18.77 -15.78 18.52
CA GLY A 213 19.89 -15.75 17.60
C GLY A 213 19.46 -15.82 16.15
N GLU A 214 20.17 -16.60 15.34
CA GLU A 214 19.93 -16.76 13.91
C GLU A 214 19.72 -18.25 13.58
N TRP A 215 19.04 -18.53 12.47
CA TRP A 215 18.91 -19.90 11.99
C TRP A 215 20.25 -20.44 11.49
N ALA A 216 20.64 -21.61 11.96
CA ALA A 216 21.81 -22.33 11.44
C ALA A 216 21.45 -23.22 10.26
N ALA A 217 22.44 -23.56 9.44
CA ALA A 217 22.24 -24.33 8.21
C ALA A 217 21.62 -25.73 8.46
N ASP A 218 21.94 -26.34 9.60
CA ASP A 218 21.42 -27.65 10.03
C ASP A 218 20.00 -27.59 10.61
N GLN A 219 19.49 -26.40 10.89
CA GLN A 219 18.15 -26.16 11.41
C GLN A 219 17.09 -25.86 10.34
N VAL A 220 17.54 -25.65 9.09
CA VAL A 220 16.68 -25.31 7.95
C VAL A 220 16.80 -26.37 6.87
N LEU A 221 15.70 -26.79 6.25
CA LEU A 221 15.73 -27.70 5.13
C LEU A 221 16.40 -27.05 3.94
N GLN A 222 17.55 -27.60 3.53
CA GLN A 222 18.37 -27.08 2.43
C GLN A 222 17.94 -27.61 1.06
N VAL A 223 17.05 -28.58 1.02
CA VAL A 223 16.50 -29.20 -0.19
C VAL A 223 15.01 -29.45 -0.02
N ASP A 224 14.27 -29.50 -1.12
CA ASP A 224 12.86 -29.91 -1.11
C ASP A 224 12.71 -31.31 -0.50
N PRO A 225 11.90 -31.50 0.56
CA PRO A 225 11.66 -32.80 1.19
C PRO A 225 11.22 -33.89 0.21
N ARG A 226 10.53 -33.52 -0.86
CA ARG A 226 10.08 -34.44 -1.92
C ARG A 226 11.25 -35.02 -2.71
N SER A 227 12.32 -34.26 -2.91
CA SER A 227 13.58 -34.73 -3.52
C SER A 227 14.24 -35.87 -2.71
N LEU A 228 13.91 -35.95 -1.42
CA LEU A 228 14.42 -37.01 -0.53
C LEU A 228 13.46 -38.22 -0.40
N GLY A 229 12.41 -38.28 -1.17
CA GLY A 229 11.37 -39.32 -1.05
C GLY A 229 10.57 -39.25 0.25
N ARG A 230 10.58 -38.09 0.94
CA ARG A 230 9.90 -37.88 2.22
C ARG A 230 8.72 -36.90 2.05
N GLY A 231 7.57 -37.36 2.52
CA GLY A 231 6.37 -36.54 2.63
C GLY A 231 5.45 -36.59 1.41
N GLY A 232 4.19 -36.94 1.64
CA GLY A 232 3.11 -36.74 0.69
C GLY A 232 2.71 -35.26 0.72
N SER A 233 2.48 -34.63 -0.44
CA SER A 233 1.98 -33.31 -0.53
C SER A 233 0.49 -33.24 -0.25
N VAL A 234 0.06 -32.28 0.60
CA VAL A 234 -1.36 -31.98 0.81
C VAL A 234 -1.98 -31.31 -0.44
N ALA A 235 -1.14 -30.80 -1.36
CA ALA A 235 -1.55 -30.06 -2.56
C ALA A 235 -1.48 -30.89 -3.85
N GLY A 236 -1.28 -32.20 -3.75
CA GLY A 236 -1.30 -33.12 -4.91
C GLY A 236 -0.02 -33.14 -5.76
N GLU A 237 1.09 -32.61 -5.25
CA GLU A 237 2.38 -32.71 -5.94
C GLU A 237 2.93 -34.14 -5.87
N GLN A 238 3.60 -34.57 -6.93
CA GLN A 238 4.20 -35.90 -7.00
C GLN A 238 5.52 -35.95 -6.20
N MET A 239 5.91 -37.15 -5.78
CA MET A 239 7.22 -37.38 -5.16
C MET A 239 8.33 -37.18 -6.21
N ALA A 240 9.44 -36.56 -5.78
CA ALA A 240 10.59 -36.36 -6.67
C ALA A 240 11.28 -37.68 -7.00
N GLU A 241 11.62 -37.85 -8.27
CA GLU A 241 12.47 -38.95 -8.73
C GLU A 241 13.95 -38.61 -8.52
N PRO A 242 14.87 -39.56 -8.40
CA PRO A 242 16.31 -39.31 -8.21
C PRO A 242 16.93 -38.37 -9.26
N GLU A 243 16.40 -38.39 -10.47
CA GLU A 243 16.84 -37.50 -11.57
C GLU A 243 16.53 -36.04 -11.34
N ASP A 244 15.62 -35.72 -10.43
CA ASP A 244 15.20 -34.33 -10.14
C ASP A 244 16.28 -33.51 -9.43
N LEU A 245 17.25 -34.19 -8.82
CA LEU A 245 18.40 -33.54 -8.20
C LEU A 245 19.32 -32.85 -9.22
N THR A 246 19.19 -33.17 -10.50
CA THR A 246 19.97 -32.56 -11.59
C THR A 246 19.26 -31.37 -12.26
N VAL A 247 18.03 -31.06 -11.87
CA VAL A 247 17.26 -29.99 -12.46
C VAL A 247 17.83 -28.63 -12.07
N LYS A 248 17.97 -27.73 -13.04
CA LYS A 248 18.47 -26.37 -12.81
C LYS A 248 17.60 -25.64 -11.78
N PRO A 249 18.19 -25.03 -10.75
CA PRO A 249 17.44 -24.28 -9.75
C PRO A 249 16.58 -23.16 -10.35
N LEU A 250 15.50 -22.80 -9.66
CA LEU A 250 14.70 -21.64 -10.02
C LEU A 250 15.52 -20.34 -9.96
N PRO A 251 15.15 -19.29 -10.73
CA PRO A 251 15.81 -18.00 -10.66
C PRO A 251 15.80 -17.46 -9.22
N GLY A 252 16.97 -17.04 -8.71
CA GLY A 252 17.11 -16.55 -7.35
C GLY A 252 17.16 -17.60 -6.25
N ALA A 253 17.03 -18.89 -6.56
CA ALA A 253 17.29 -19.96 -5.57
C ALA A 253 18.76 -20.01 -5.16
N SER A 254 19.01 -20.31 -3.89
CA SER A 254 20.35 -20.47 -3.32
C SER A 254 20.45 -21.81 -2.56
N PRO A 255 20.47 -22.95 -3.28
CA PRO A 255 20.52 -24.27 -2.65
C PRO A 255 21.70 -24.39 -1.68
N GLY A 256 21.44 -24.94 -0.50
CA GLY A 256 22.43 -25.11 0.55
C GLY A 256 22.68 -23.87 1.42
N SER A 257 21.97 -22.77 1.19
CA SER A 257 22.06 -21.56 2.00
C SER A 257 20.70 -20.99 2.41
N GLU A 258 19.71 -21.86 2.62
CA GLU A 258 18.33 -21.45 2.94
C GLU A 258 18.16 -20.89 4.37
N HIS A 259 19.20 -20.95 5.20
CA HIS A 259 19.28 -20.23 6.47
C HIS A 259 19.65 -18.74 6.28
N LEU A 260 20.00 -18.35 5.05
CA LEU A 260 20.25 -16.98 4.65
C LEU A 260 19.14 -16.50 3.73
N SER A 261 18.71 -15.27 3.87
CA SER A 261 17.71 -14.67 2.97
C SER A 261 18.26 -13.42 2.28
N SER A 262 17.91 -13.30 1.00
CA SER A 262 17.99 -12.09 0.18
C SER A 262 16.71 -11.98 -0.65
N LEU A 263 16.44 -10.84 -1.26
CA LEU A 263 15.36 -10.69 -2.21
C LEU A 263 15.51 -11.67 -3.38
N ARG A 264 14.55 -12.55 -3.58
CA ARG A 264 14.50 -13.53 -4.67
C ARG A 264 13.84 -12.90 -5.93
N GLU A 265 14.36 -11.79 -6.40
CA GLU A 265 13.75 -10.95 -7.42
C GLU A 265 13.38 -11.75 -8.70
N GLY A 266 14.30 -12.54 -9.22
CA GLY A 266 14.06 -13.36 -10.43
C GLY A 266 12.93 -14.37 -10.25
N TYR A 267 12.79 -14.93 -9.06
CA TYR A 267 11.70 -15.84 -8.74
C TYR A 267 10.34 -15.14 -8.67
N LEU A 268 10.29 -13.98 -8.01
CA LEU A 268 9.06 -13.17 -7.93
C LEU A 268 8.63 -12.66 -9.31
N GLN A 269 9.57 -12.27 -10.17
CA GLN A 269 9.29 -11.90 -11.57
C GLN A 269 8.72 -13.09 -12.36
N LEU A 270 9.26 -14.31 -12.15
CA LEU A 270 8.73 -15.50 -12.75
C LEU A 270 7.29 -15.75 -12.33
N LEU A 271 6.98 -15.75 -11.02
CA LEU A 271 5.62 -15.92 -10.50
C LEU A 271 4.66 -14.85 -11.04
N ALA A 272 5.11 -13.59 -11.07
CA ALA A 272 4.32 -12.49 -11.61
C ALA A 272 4.00 -12.72 -13.10
N SER A 273 4.98 -13.11 -13.90
CA SER A 273 4.79 -13.34 -15.34
C SER A 273 3.84 -14.52 -15.61
N GLU A 274 3.94 -15.59 -14.83
CA GLU A 274 3.09 -16.78 -14.98
C GLU A 274 1.64 -16.50 -14.61
N GLN A 275 1.41 -15.67 -13.61
CA GLN A 275 0.06 -15.30 -13.16
C GLN A 275 -0.51 -14.07 -13.86
N GLY A 276 0.28 -13.39 -14.70
CA GLY A 276 -0.14 -12.14 -15.35
C GLY A 276 -0.24 -10.95 -14.39
N LEU A 277 0.56 -10.97 -13.32
CA LEU A 277 0.65 -9.92 -12.32
C LEU A 277 1.76 -8.93 -12.69
N LEU A 278 1.70 -7.74 -12.08
CA LEU A 278 2.79 -6.80 -12.09
C LEU A 278 3.86 -7.22 -11.08
N TYR A 279 5.11 -6.86 -11.34
CA TYR A 279 6.19 -6.93 -10.37
C TYR A 279 6.81 -5.56 -10.17
N ARG A 280 7.08 -5.20 -8.91
CA ARG A 280 7.89 -4.02 -8.55
C ARG A 280 8.75 -4.34 -7.34
N ARG A 281 10.01 -3.91 -7.38
CA ARG A 281 10.85 -3.90 -6.19
C ARG A 281 10.52 -2.68 -5.33
N LEU A 282 10.41 -2.88 -4.02
CA LEU A 282 10.21 -1.80 -3.07
C LEU A 282 11.51 -1.00 -2.92
N GLY A 283 11.56 0.17 -3.50
CA GLY A 283 12.66 1.10 -3.35
C GLY A 283 12.33 2.19 -2.32
N SER A 284 11.84 3.34 -2.78
CA SER A 284 11.32 4.38 -1.91
C SER A 284 9.83 4.16 -1.61
N ASP A 285 9.29 4.84 -0.58
CA ASP A 285 7.85 4.79 -0.28
C ASP A 285 6.99 5.23 -1.47
N ARG A 286 7.47 6.20 -2.24
CA ARG A 286 6.82 6.69 -3.46
C ARG A 286 6.78 5.66 -4.59
N SER A 287 7.68 4.66 -4.58
CA SER A 287 7.66 3.60 -5.58
C SER A 287 6.44 2.71 -5.47
N LEU A 288 5.96 2.45 -4.24
CA LEU A 288 4.71 1.71 -4.01
C LEU A 288 3.49 2.54 -4.42
N VAL A 289 3.46 3.84 -4.08
CA VAL A 289 2.38 4.76 -4.53
C VAL A 289 2.25 4.70 -6.05
N ALA A 290 3.34 4.93 -6.77
CA ALA A 290 3.33 4.91 -8.24
C ALA A 290 2.95 3.54 -8.81
N ALA A 291 3.30 2.44 -8.13
CA ALA A 291 2.92 1.10 -8.55
C ALA A 291 1.42 0.83 -8.35
N LEU A 292 0.81 1.37 -7.32
CA LEU A 292 -0.64 1.25 -7.05
C LEU A 292 -1.49 2.15 -7.96
N GLU A 293 -0.91 3.24 -8.49
CA GLU A 293 -1.56 4.10 -9.48
C GLU A 293 -1.53 3.54 -10.90
N ASP A 294 -0.86 2.40 -11.14
CA ASP A 294 -0.81 1.75 -12.46
C ASP A 294 -2.23 1.44 -12.96
N GLU A 295 -2.56 1.87 -14.18
CA GLU A 295 -3.89 1.71 -14.79
C GLU A 295 -4.36 0.25 -14.86
N ARG A 296 -3.44 -0.71 -14.82
CA ARG A 296 -3.77 -2.14 -14.79
C ARG A 296 -4.31 -2.58 -13.44
N LEU A 297 -4.08 -1.82 -12.37
CA LEU A 297 -4.60 -2.10 -11.01
C LEU A 297 -5.81 -1.24 -10.71
N ALA A 298 -5.70 0.08 -10.91
CA ALA A 298 -6.76 1.03 -10.69
C ALA A 298 -7.83 0.93 -11.79
N GLN A 299 -9.06 1.21 -11.45
CA GLN A 299 -10.17 1.25 -12.40
C GLN A 299 -10.78 2.64 -12.45
N PRO A 300 -11.07 3.17 -13.66
CA PRO A 300 -11.82 4.38 -13.77
C PRO A 300 -13.25 4.14 -13.25
N ARG A 301 -13.62 4.80 -12.18
CA ARG A 301 -14.97 4.76 -11.61
C ARG A 301 -15.62 6.15 -11.64
N PRO A 302 -16.93 6.22 -11.88
CA PRO A 302 -17.67 7.45 -11.68
C PRO A 302 -17.56 7.87 -10.22
N SER A 303 -17.00 9.02 -9.98
CA SER A 303 -16.83 9.61 -8.65
C SER A 303 -17.49 10.98 -8.61
N ARG A 304 -17.76 11.50 -7.42
CA ARG A 304 -18.31 12.84 -7.20
C ARG A 304 -17.30 13.68 -6.44
N LEU A 305 -16.82 14.73 -7.08
CA LEU A 305 -15.98 15.72 -6.39
C LEU A 305 -16.87 16.57 -5.50
N ASP A 306 -16.69 16.50 -4.19
CA ASP A 306 -17.40 17.37 -3.25
C ASP A 306 -16.88 18.80 -3.39
N LEU A 307 -17.78 19.72 -3.74
CA LEU A 307 -17.45 21.14 -3.90
C LEU A 307 -17.64 21.96 -2.60
N ARG A 308 -18.13 21.35 -1.52
CA ARG A 308 -18.32 22.04 -0.23
C ARG A 308 -17.04 22.68 0.32
N PRO A 309 -15.86 22.03 0.29
CA PRO A 309 -14.63 22.67 0.75
C PRO A 309 -14.23 23.90 -0.08
N ALA A 310 -14.45 23.84 -1.40
CA ALA A 310 -14.17 24.98 -2.29
C ALA A 310 -15.12 26.14 -2.04
N LEU A 311 -16.41 25.86 -1.85
CA LEU A 311 -17.40 26.89 -1.49
C LEU A 311 -17.12 27.50 -0.10
N ALA A 312 -16.74 26.69 0.89
CA ALA A 312 -16.35 27.15 2.21
C ALA A 312 -15.09 28.04 2.15
N ALA A 313 -14.09 27.65 1.36
CA ALA A 313 -12.90 28.47 1.15
C ALA A 313 -13.23 29.81 0.45
N LEU A 314 -14.12 29.80 -0.55
CA LEU A 314 -14.62 31.00 -1.22
C LEU A 314 -15.36 31.94 -0.24
N ALA A 315 -16.24 31.38 0.59
CA ALA A 315 -16.95 32.12 1.62
C ALA A 315 -15.99 32.77 2.61
N LEU A 316 -14.99 32.03 3.10
CA LEU A 316 -13.97 32.54 4.00
C LEU A 316 -13.15 33.68 3.36
N ALA A 317 -12.72 33.49 2.10
CA ALA A 317 -11.99 34.51 1.36
C ALA A 317 -12.82 35.81 1.19
N ALA A 318 -14.13 35.66 0.88
CA ALA A 318 -15.04 36.81 0.75
C ALA A 318 -15.26 37.52 2.07
N LEU A 319 -15.32 36.82 3.21
CA LEU A 319 -15.41 37.42 4.56
C LEU A 319 -14.13 38.13 4.98
N LEU A 320 -12.96 37.62 4.61
CA LEU A 320 -11.66 38.20 4.99
C LEU A 320 -11.23 39.39 4.09
N ALA A 321 -11.73 39.48 2.87
CA ALA A 321 -11.36 40.48 1.89
C ALA A 321 -11.59 41.94 2.38
N PRO A 322 -12.71 42.30 3.05
CA PRO A 322 -12.90 43.67 3.62
C PRO A 322 -11.87 44.01 4.69
N ALA A 323 -11.58 43.06 5.60
CA ALA A 323 -10.61 43.28 6.67
C ALA A 323 -9.18 43.50 6.12
N ALA A 324 -8.78 42.73 5.10
CA ALA A 324 -7.47 42.91 4.48
C ALA A 324 -7.29 44.28 3.81
N THR A 325 -8.35 44.85 3.26
CA THR A 325 -8.30 46.15 2.61
C THR A 325 -8.23 47.29 3.62
N THR A 326 -8.96 47.21 4.73
CA THR A 326 -8.90 48.19 5.83
C THR A 326 -7.53 48.17 6.51
N TRP A 327 -6.95 47.02 6.73
CA TRP A 327 -5.62 46.86 7.32
C TRP A 327 -4.50 47.42 6.41
N ARG A 328 -4.56 47.20 5.09
CA ARG A 328 -3.64 47.82 4.12
C ARG A 328 -3.78 49.34 4.05
N ALA A 329 -4.99 49.87 4.18
CA ALA A 329 -5.24 51.30 4.22
C ALA A 329 -4.67 51.92 5.48
N ALA A 330 -4.83 51.30 6.65
CA ALA A 330 -4.29 51.77 7.93
C ALA A 330 -2.74 51.81 7.95
N ARG A 331 -2.06 50.87 7.27
CA ARG A 331 -0.58 50.86 7.17
C ARG A 331 0.01 51.89 6.20
N ARG A 332 -0.80 52.52 5.35
CA ARG A 332 -0.34 53.53 4.37
C ARG A 332 -0.38 54.98 4.89
N TRP A 333 -0.79 55.19 6.14
CA TRP A 333 -0.73 56.49 6.79
C TRP A 333 0.39 56.46 7.85
N PRO A 334 1.61 57.00 7.54
CA PRO A 334 2.57 57.33 8.58
C PRO A 334 2.04 58.49 9.39
N SER A 335 2.15 58.43 10.69
CA SER A 335 1.91 59.48 11.64
C SER A 335 2.80 60.69 11.39
#